data_8c0b8dfb44ca67c2eb7c675e83e61677
#
_entry.id   8c0b8dfb44ca67c2eb7c675e83e61677
#
_cell.length_a   1.000
_cell.length_b   1.000
_cell.length_c   1.000
_cell.angle_alpha   90.00
_cell.angle_beta   90.00
_cell.angle_gamma   90.00
#
_symmetry.space_group_name_H-M   'P 1'
#
loop_
_entity.id
_entity.type
_entity.pdbx_description
1 polymer ?
#
loop_
_entity_poly.entity_id
_entity_poly.type
_entity_poly.pdbx_seq_one_letter_code
_entity_poly.pdbx_strand_id
1 'polypeptide(L)'
;MGILDAAFDAFSGTLADQWKDIVTVGEFDERTAVAPGVRKRSNEGYGYNQGQSNILSNGSIIYVPENTAAFIFSQSGIEDVITRPGGYEYRDGQLSVFDKQSRDESGIVKTLFDQTAQRIGFSGMSADDKRVSFVNLRELRGIKFGTRGPLAYNDLYYETDLEVYAYGLFSVKIVEPVAFVRNFLPVNVGSYSFNDLESLSQLVAEFLHSFIVALNSLSTEYRISQLPSQAGKIADQIRLEGENAGTWRERFGIELCGVAIENIEFS
;
A
#
# COMPACT_ATOMS: atom_id res chain seq x y z
N MET A 1 17.67 4.96 -14.77
CA MET A 1 17.15 6.26 -14.29
C MET A 1 15.64 6.19 -14.40
N GLY A 2 14.94 6.10 -13.27
CA GLY A 2 13.49 5.96 -13.24
C GLY A 2 12.78 7.31 -13.40
N ILE A 3 11.47 7.30 -13.74
CA ILE A 3 10.64 8.51 -13.83
C ILE A 3 10.66 9.29 -12.49
N LEU A 4 10.74 8.58 -11.36
CA LEU A 4 10.86 9.20 -10.04
C LEU A 4 12.19 9.92 -9.84
N ASP A 5 13.29 9.39 -10.40
CA ASP A 5 14.60 10.06 -10.34
C ASP A 5 14.59 11.34 -11.16
N ALA A 6 14.01 11.34 -12.35
CA ALA A 6 13.92 12.53 -13.21
C ALA A 6 13.06 13.64 -12.57
N ALA A 7 11.94 13.29 -11.95
CA ALA A 7 11.09 14.24 -11.23
C ALA A 7 11.80 14.80 -9.99
N PHE A 8 12.54 13.93 -9.27
CA PHE A 8 13.34 14.35 -8.12
C PHE A 8 14.50 15.27 -8.54
N ASP A 9 15.22 14.95 -9.62
CA ASP A 9 16.33 15.76 -10.13
C ASP A 9 15.87 17.15 -10.56
N ALA A 10 14.70 17.25 -11.20
CA ALA A 10 14.09 18.53 -11.57
C ALA A 10 13.73 19.35 -10.32
N PHE A 11 13.21 18.73 -9.28
CA PHE A 11 12.89 19.37 -8.00
C PHE A 11 14.14 19.78 -7.25
N SER A 12 15.14 18.89 -7.14
CA SER A 12 16.41 19.16 -6.43
C SER A 12 17.25 20.23 -7.12
N GLY A 13 17.17 20.33 -8.45
CA GLY A 13 17.82 21.40 -9.23
C GLY A 13 17.37 22.80 -8.84
N THR A 14 16.10 22.98 -8.46
CA THR A 14 15.58 24.25 -7.96
C THR A 14 16.05 24.60 -6.53
N LEU A 15 16.60 23.61 -5.81
CA LEU A 15 17.07 23.73 -4.42
C LEU A 15 18.60 23.70 -4.30
N ALA A 16 19.33 23.63 -5.44
CA ALA A 16 20.79 23.45 -5.48
C ALA A 16 21.57 24.50 -4.67
N ASP A 17 21.01 25.70 -4.49
CA ASP A 17 21.60 26.78 -3.71
C ASP A 17 21.28 26.74 -2.20
N GLN A 18 20.44 25.81 -1.76
CA GLN A 18 20.06 25.67 -0.37
C GLN A 18 20.53 24.31 0.17
N TRP A 19 21.45 24.31 1.12
CA TRP A 19 22.00 23.14 1.82
C TRP A 19 20.94 22.45 2.69
N LYS A 20 19.83 21.98 2.12
CA LYS A 20 18.75 21.30 2.83
C LYS A 20 18.81 19.80 2.64
N ASP A 21 18.55 19.06 3.69
CA ASP A 21 18.37 17.61 3.61
C ASP A 21 17.01 17.33 2.94
N ILE A 22 17.02 16.57 1.85
CA ILE A 22 15.79 16.15 1.19
C ILE A 22 15.55 14.68 1.55
N VAL A 23 14.38 14.40 2.11
CA VAL A 23 13.93 13.04 2.40
C VAL A 23 12.86 12.66 1.38
N THR A 24 13.05 11.55 0.70
CA THR A 24 12.09 11.02 -0.25
C THR A 24 11.98 9.50 -0.13
N VAL A 25 11.10 8.89 -0.88
CA VAL A 25 10.98 7.42 -0.92
C VAL A 25 12.24 6.80 -1.53
N GLY A 26 12.61 5.63 -1.00
CA GLY A 26 13.55 4.73 -1.64
C GLY A 26 12.94 4.05 -2.87
N GLU A 27 13.45 2.87 -3.20
CA GLU A 27 12.89 2.09 -4.30
C GLU A 27 11.61 1.38 -3.85
N PHE A 28 10.52 1.53 -4.63
CA PHE A 28 9.35 0.69 -4.59
C PHE A 28 9.44 -0.35 -5.70
N ASP A 29 9.39 -1.62 -5.34
CA ASP A 29 9.08 -2.68 -6.29
C ASP A 29 7.55 -2.83 -6.46
N GLU A 30 7.14 -3.79 -7.28
CA GLU A 30 5.72 -4.03 -7.59
C GLU A 30 4.90 -4.52 -6.39
N ARG A 31 5.55 -4.90 -5.28
CA ARG A 31 4.92 -5.51 -4.10
C ARG A 31 5.27 -4.82 -2.80
N THR A 32 6.14 -3.82 -2.82
CA THR A 32 6.45 -3.02 -1.63
C THR A 32 5.33 -2.03 -1.37
N ALA A 33 4.63 -2.23 -0.26
CA ALA A 33 3.53 -1.38 0.17
C ALA A 33 4.01 -0.19 1.01
N VAL A 34 5.04 -0.39 1.84
CA VAL A 34 5.63 0.66 2.68
C VAL A 34 7.14 0.60 2.61
N ALA A 35 7.77 1.73 2.37
CA ALA A 35 9.22 1.89 2.41
C ALA A 35 9.63 3.06 3.31
N PRO A 36 10.77 2.96 4.02
CA PRO A 36 11.29 4.07 4.80
C PRO A 36 11.74 5.20 3.88
N GLY A 37 11.68 6.42 4.39
CA GLY A 37 12.29 7.57 3.72
C GLY A 37 13.80 7.42 3.61
N VAL A 38 14.37 7.89 2.51
CA VAL A 38 15.81 7.96 2.28
C VAL A 38 16.23 9.42 2.11
N ARG A 39 17.35 9.78 2.73
CA ARG A 39 17.91 11.12 2.61
C ARG A 39 18.75 11.20 1.34
N LYS A 40 18.44 12.17 0.49
CA LYS A 40 19.24 12.53 -0.68
C LYS A 40 19.85 13.92 -0.44
N ARG A 41 21.17 14.05 -0.61
CA ARG A 41 21.86 15.35 -0.57
C ARG A 41 22.06 15.83 -1.99
N SER A 42 21.88 17.12 -2.21
CA SER A 42 21.94 17.73 -3.54
C SER A 42 23.33 17.67 -4.23
N ASN A 43 24.42 17.37 -3.50
CA ASN A 43 25.79 17.46 -4.02
C ASN A 43 26.67 16.19 -3.87
N GLU A 44 26.14 15.10 -3.36
CA GLU A 44 26.90 13.84 -3.27
C GLU A 44 26.06 12.70 -3.81
N GLY A 45 26.61 12.00 -4.81
CA GLY A 45 25.99 10.80 -5.36
C GLY A 45 25.62 9.80 -4.25
N TYR A 46 24.68 8.97 -4.55
CA TYR A 46 24.09 7.92 -3.71
C TYR A 46 25.03 7.38 -2.62
N GLY A 47 25.01 7.96 -1.45
CA GLY A 47 25.66 7.45 -0.27
C GLY A 47 24.65 6.69 0.57
N TYR A 48 24.62 5.37 0.41
CA TYR A 48 23.85 4.46 1.27
C TYR A 48 24.46 4.43 2.68
N ASN A 49 24.17 5.40 3.51
CA ASN A 49 24.35 5.24 4.94
C ASN A 49 23.06 4.65 5.54
N GLN A 50 23.06 3.33 5.72
CA GLN A 50 21.93 2.51 6.17
C GLN A 50 21.48 2.74 7.62
N GLY A 51 22.04 3.69 8.35
CA GLY A 51 21.79 3.77 9.78
C GLY A 51 20.59 4.62 10.22
N GLN A 52 20.28 5.74 9.60
CA GLN A 52 19.28 6.72 10.09
C GLN A 52 18.76 7.67 8.99
N SER A 53 18.59 7.20 7.77
CA SER A 53 18.26 8.01 6.61
C SER A 53 16.84 8.59 6.60
N ASN A 54 15.94 8.03 7.41
CA ASN A 54 14.53 8.42 7.50
C ASN A 54 14.21 9.39 8.66
N ILE A 55 15.22 9.85 9.42
CA ILE A 55 15.02 10.82 10.49
C ILE A 55 14.94 12.24 9.91
N LEU A 56 13.89 12.98 10.30
CA LEU A 56 13.72 14.38 9.96
C LEU A 56 14.51 15.26 10.90
N SER A 57 15.25 16.22 10.32
CA SER A 57 15.86 17.35 11.03
C SER A 57 15.05 18.61 10.75
N ASN A 58 15.14 19.59 11.64
CA ASN A 58 14.52 20.89 11.42
C ASN A 58 15.05 21.55 10.13
N GLY A 59 14.15 21.98 9.25
CA GLY A 59 14.47 22.52 7.94
C GLY A 59 14.62 21.46 6.82
N SER A 60 14.43 20.16 7.11
CA SER A 60 14.38 19.11 6.08
C SER A 60 13.21 19.32 5.13
N ILE A 61 13.41 18.94 3.88
CA ILE A 61 12.35 18.91 2.87
C ILE A 61 11.93 17.46 2.65
N ILE A 62 10.63 17.20 2.72
CA ILE A 62 10.03 15.93 2.35
C ILE A 62 9.53 16.07 0.93
N TYR A 63 10.09 15.31 0.00
CA TYR A 63 9.59 15.22 -1.37
C TYR A 63 8.70 13.98 -1.51
N VAL A 64 7.42 14.22 -1.79
CA VAL A 64 6.40 13.19 -1.97
C VAL A 64 6.17 13.00 -3.47
N PRO A 65 6.57 11.85 -4.04
CA PRO A 65 6.31 11.54 -5.44
C PRO A 65 4.82 11.26 -5.71
N GLU A 66 4.44 11.29 -7.00
CA GLU A 66 3.11 10.87 -7.42
C GLU A 66 2.80 9.42 -7.01
N ASN A 67 1.54 9.17 -6.69
CA ASN A 67 1.05 7.86 -6.24
C ASN A 67 1.76 7.34 -4.99
N THR A 68 2.16 8.24 -4.10
CA THR A 68 2.65 7.90 -2.77
C THR A 68 1.99 8.77 -1.70
N ALA A 69 1.99 8.27 -0.47
CA ALA A 69 1.64 9.06 0.71
C ALA A 69 2.80 9.00 1.70
N ALA A 70 3.22 10.15 2.23
CA ALA A 70 4.23 10.20 3.27
C ALA A 70 3.59 10.26 4.65
N PHE A 71 4.12 9.47 5.57
CA PHE A 71 3.71 9.41 6.96
C PHE A 71 4.85 9.85 7.86
N ILE A 72 4.59 10.78 8.75
CA ILE A 72 5.53 11.24 9.76
C ILE A 72 5.15 10.61 11.09
N PHE A 73 6.09 9.90 11.66
CA PHE A 73 5.94 9.19 12.92
C PHE A 73 6.82 9.79 14.00
N SER A 74 6.28 9.84 15.22
CA SER A 74 7.02 10.07 16.46
C SER A 74 6.86 8.90 17.41
N GLN A 75 7.38 9.03 18.62
CA GLN A 75 7.11 8.05 19.69
C GLN A 75 5.63 7.93 20.04
N SER A 76 4.84 8.98 19.82
CA SER A 76 3.41 9.00 20.12
C SER A 76 2.55 8.39 19.00
N GLY A 77 3.13 8.08 17.84
CA GLY A 77 2.45 7.50 16.69
C GLY A 77 2.53 8.35 15.42
N ILE A 78 1.52 8.27 14.56
CA ILE A 78 1.43 9.06 13.33
C ILE A 78 1.11 10.52 13.73
N GLU A 79 1.96 11.46 13.33
CA GLU A 79 1.73 12.90 13.56
C GLU A 79 1.09 13.57 12.37
N ASP A 80 1.66 13.34 11.19
CA ASP A 80 1.20 13.96 9.95
C ASP A 80 1.17 12.96 8.80
N VAL A 81 0.26 13.20 7.85
CA VAL A 81 0.13 12.43 6.61
C VAL A 81 0.04 13.39 5.43
N ILE A 82 0.90 13.19 4.44
CA ILE A 82 0.94 13.97 3.21
C ILE A 82 0.51 13.06 2.06
N THR A 83 -0.61 13.38 1.42
CA THR A 83 -1.18 12.58 0.32
C THR A 83 -1.04 13.23 -1.05
N ARG A 84 -0.65 14.51 -1.11
CA ARG A 84 -0.42 15.20 -2.39
C ARG A 84 1.05 15.17 -2.76
N PRO A 85 1.38 14.95 -4.03
CA PRO A 85 2.74 15.07 -4.54
C PRO A 85 3.29 16.48 -4.35
N GLY A 86 4.59 16.59 -4.11
CA GLY A 86 5.27 17.89 -3.98
C GLY A 86 6.32 17.92 -2.90
N GLY A 87 6.89 19.10 -2.69
CA GLY A 87 7.87 19.37 -1.65
C GLY A 87 7.25 20.04 -0.42
N TYR A 88 7.58 19.53 0.75
CA TYR A 88 7.09 20.03 2.05
C TYR A 88 8.24 20.31 2.98
N GLU A 89 8.32 21.51 3.54
CA GLU A 89 9.32 21.87 4.53
C GLU A 89 8.83 21.49 5.93
N TYR A 90 9.65 20.73 6.65
CA TYR A 90 9.44 20.44 8.05
C TYR A 90 10.25 21.42 8.91
N ARG A 91 9.58 22.32 9.63
CA ARG A 91 10.21 23.30 10.49
C ARG A 91 9.44 23.47 11.80
N ASP A 92 10.15 23.41 12.91
CA ASP A 92 9.61 23.66 14.26
C ASP A 92 8.37 22.80 14.60
N GLY A 93 8.38 21.53 14.16
CA GLY A 93 7.28 20.61 14.36
C GLY A 93 6.08 20.85 13.44
N GLN A 94 6.21 21.69 12.41
CA GLN A 94 5.15 22.03 11.47
C GLN A 94 5.55 21.68 10.04
N LEU A 95 4.58 21.26 9.25
CA LEU A 95 4.70 21.08 7.81
C LEU A 95 4.15 22.30 7.07
N SER A 96 4.88 22.76 6.08
CA SER A 96 4.44 23.80 5.15
C SER A 96 4.75 23.39 3.72
N VAL A 97 3.88 23.77 2.77
CA VAL A 97 4.12 23.53 1.34
C VAL A 97 5.33 24.36 0.91
N PHE A 98 6.34 23.71 0.35
CA PHE A 98 7.58 24.40 -0.06
C PHE A 98 7.38 25.23 -1.33
N ASP A 99 6.48 24.81 -2.22
CA ASP A 99 6.20 25.55 -3.45
C ASP A 99 5.24 26.71 -3.21
N LYS A 100 5.73 27.95 -3.36
CA LYS A 100 4.95 29.19 -3.19
C LYS A 100 3.81 29.36 -4.21
N GLN A 101 3.74 28.54 -5.25
CA GLN A 101 2.67 28.59 -6.26
C GLN A 101 1.43 27.78 -5.84
N SER A 102 1.58 26.85 -4.90
CA SER A 102 0.46 26.02 -4.40
C SER A 102 0.09 26.46 -2.98
N ARG A 103 -0.66 27.55 -2.84
CA ARG A 103 -1.17 28.03 -1.54
C ARG A 103 -2.28 27.17 -0.92
N ASP A 104 -2.54 26.01 -1.49
CA ASP A 104 -3.60 25.12 -1.03
C ASP A 104 -3.04 24.07 -0.07
N GLU A 105 -3.16 24.31 1.25
CA GLU A 105 -2.77 23.38 2.33
C GLU A 105 -3.64 22.10 2.38
N SER A 106 -4.60 21.93 1.47
CA SER A 106 -5.58 20.84 1.48
C SER A 106 -4.99 19.43 1.29
N GLY A 107 -3.68 19.30 1.01
CA GLY A 107 -2.98 18.02 0.92
C GLY A 107 -2.33 17.54 2.21
N ILE A 108 -2.28 18.39 3.24
CA ILE A 108 -1.79 18.03 4.56
C ILE A 108 -3.01 17.66 5.40
N VAL A 109 -3.22 16.39 5.58
CA VAL A 109 -4.22 15.93 6.55
C VAL A 109 -3.55 16.02 7.91
N LYS A 110 -3.69 17.17 8.57
CA LYS A 110 -3.45 17.25 10.01
C LYS A 110 -4.52 16.37 10.65
N THR A 111 -4.17 15.16 10.91
CA THR A 111 -5.00 14.31 11.74
C THR A 111 -4.92 14.90 13.14
N LEU A 112 -5.94 15.67 13.51
CA LEU A 112 -6.28 15.89 14.92
C LEU A 112 -6.57 14.50 15.49
N PHE A 113 -5.51 13.82 15.90
CA PHE A 113 -5.63 12.55 16.58
C PHE A 113 -6.25 12.86 17.93
N ASP A 114 -7.50 12.46 18.08
CA ASP A 114 -8.12 12.36 19.38
C ASP A 114 -7.16 11.60 20.29
N GLN A 115 -6.80 12.19 21.42
CA GLN A 115 -5.76 11.70 22.35
C GLN A 115 -6.06 10.30 22.91
N THR A 116 -7.13 9.66 22.48
CA THR A 116 -7.57 8.32 22.85
C THR A 116 -7.14 7.22 21.88
N ALA A 117 -6.58 7.54 20.72
CA ALA A 117 -6.09 6.52 19.80
C ALA A 117 -4.81 5.87 20.33
N GLN A 118 -4.87 4.57 20.50
CA GLN A 118 -3.82 3.68 20.97
C GLN A 118 -2.44 4.12 20.47
N ARG A 119 -1.54 4.40 21.42
CA ARG A 119 -0.14 4.74 21.19
C ARG A 119 0.51 3.60 20.41
N ILE A 120 0.68 3.79 19.11
CA ILE A 120 1.55 2.93 18.31
C ILE A 120 2.97 3.34 18.65
N GLY A 121 3.51 2.73 19.71
CA GLY A 121 4.86 3.04 20.17
C GLY A 121 5.90 2.43 19.23
N PHE A 122 6.65 3.24 18.50
CA PHE A 122 7.87 2.79 17.83
C PHE A 122 8.96 2.65 18.90
N SER A 123 9.22 1.42 19.34
CA SER A 123 10.27 1.15 20.32
C SER A 123 11.65 1.47 19.73
N GLY A 124 12.49 2.17 20.51
CA GLY A 124 13.87 2.51 20.14
C GLY A 124 14.06 3.86 19.46
N MET A 125 13.06 4.76 19.49
CA MET A 125 13.20 6.17 19.08
C MET A 125 13.48 7.05 20.30
N SER A 126 14.32 8.07 20.12
CA SER A 126 14.42 9.15 21.10
C SER A 126 13.16 10.03 21.08
N ALA A 127 12.87 10.73 22.18
CA ALA A 127 11.61 11.49 22.31
C ALA A 127 11.41 12.55 21.21
N ASP A 128 12.51 13.05 20.63
CA ASP A 128 12.51 14.11 19.63
C ASP A 128 12.66 13.60 18.19
N ASP A 129 12.89 12.30 17.99
CA ASP A 129 13.09 11.74 16.66
C ASP A 129 11.77 11.64 15.89
N LYS A 130 11.73 12.25 14.71
CA LYS A 130 10.65 12.10 13.74
C LYS A 130 11.14 11.26 12.58
N ARG A 131 10.36 10.27 12.16
CA ARG A 131 10.68 9.39 11.04
C ARG A 131 9.64 9.50 9.94
N VAL A 132 10.11 9.34 8.70
CA VAL A 132 9.24 9.34 7.53
C VAL A 132 9.24 7.96 6.90
N SER A 133 8.05 7.48 6.58
CA SER A 133 7.83 6.31 5.71
C SER A 133 6.84 6.68 4.63
N PHE A 134 6.94 6.00 3.49
CA PHE A 134 6.09 6.23 2.32
C PHE A 134 5.24 5.01 2.05
N VAL A 135 3.96 5.24 1.77
CA VAL A 135 3.00 4.22 1.37
C VAL A 135 2.82 4.29 -0.15
N ASN A 136 2.91 3.14 -0.82
CA ASN A 136 2.70 2.99 -2.24
C ASN A 136 1.19 2.99 -2.54
N LEU A 137 0.72 3.96 -3.30
CA LEU A 137 -0.69 4.08 -3.72
C LEU A 137 -0.93 3.53 -5.14
N ARG A 138 0.09 2.90 -5.75
CA ARG A 138 -0.05 2.18 -7.01
C ARG A 138 -0.70 0.83 -6.78
N GLU A 139 -1.11 0.22 -7.85
CA GLU A 139 -1.56 -1.16 -7.85
C GLU A 139 -0.39 -2.11 -7.54
N LEU A 140 -0.52 -2.89 -6.48
CA LEU A 140 0.40 -3.93 -6.04
C LEU A 140 -0.03 -5.24 -6.70
N ARG A 141 0.82 -5.78 -7.58
CA ARG A 141 0.47 -6.85 -8.51
C ARG A 141 1.19 -8.16 -8.20
N GLY A 142 0.67 -9.22 -8.79
CA GLY A 142 1.32 -10.53 -8.79
C GLY A 142 1.23 -11.25 -7.45
N ILE A 143 0.18 -10.99 -6.66
CA ILE A 143 -0.08 -11.72 -5.42
C ILE A 143 -0.67 -13.07 -5.80
N LYS A 144 0.04 -14.15 -5.48
CA LYS A 144 -0.35 -15.50 -5.84
C LYS A 144 -1.44 -16.03 -4.92
N PHE A 145 -2.41 -16.70 -5.51
CA PHE A 145 -3.37 -17.53 -4.78
C PHE A 145 -3.44 -18.92 -5.39
N GLY A 146 -3.88 -19.87 -4.59
CA GLY A 146 -4.12 -21.24 -5.04
C GLY A 146 -4.87 -22.01 -3.97
N THR A 147 -5.78 -22.87 -4.42
CA THR A 147 -6.56 -23.72 -3.51
C THR A 147 -5.66 -24.80 -2.92
N ARG A 148 -5.76 -25.03 -1.61
CA ARG A 148 -5.00 -26.08 -0.91
C ARG A 148 -5.66 -27.46 -1.01
N GLY A 149 -6.90 -27.51 -1.50
CA GLY A 149 -7.71 -28.71 -1.69
C GLY A 149 -8.80 -28.44 -2.72
N PRO A 150 -9.58 -29.46 -3.09
CA PRO A 150 -10.68 -29.28 -4.01
C PRO A 150 -11.75 -28.37 -3.41
N LEU A 151 -12.31 -27.52 -4.26
CA LEU A 151 -13.49 -26.71 -3.96
C LEU A 151 -14.70 -27.38 -4.61
N ALA A 152 -15.83 -27.42 -3.92
CA ALA A 152 -17.07 -27.88 -4.52
C ALA A 152 -17.64 -26.78 -5.43
N TYR A 153 -17.95 -27.12 -6.65
CA TYR A 153 -18.65 -26.28 -7.62
C TYR A 153 -19.87 -27.01 -8.15
N ASN A 154 -21.05 -26.47 -7.88
CA ASN A 154 -22.28 -27.03 -8.41
C ASN A 154 -22.46 -26.59 -9.87
N ASP A 155 -22.17 -27.45 -10.81
CA ASP A 155 -22.30 -27.15 -12.24
C ASP A 155 -23.69 -27.57 -12.73
N LEU A 156 -24.56 -26.62 -13.01
CA LEU A 156 -25.92 -26.85 -13.44
C LEU A 156 -26.01 -27.50 -14.84
N TYR A 157 -24.96 -27.38 -15.64
CA TYR A 157 -24.94 -27.99 -16.97
C TYR A 157 -24.71 -29.51 -16.91
N TYR A 158 -23.80 -29.91 -15.99
CA TYR A 158 -23.53 -31.33 -15.74
C TYR A 158 -24.45 -31.94 -14.67
N GLU A 159 -25.28 -31.10 -14.02
CA GLU A 159 -26.21 -31.48 -12.95
C GLU A 159 -25.50 -32.24 -11.80
N THR A 160 -24.26 -31.84 -11.50
CA THR A 160 -23.45 -32.49 -10.47
C THR A 160 -22.51 -31.50 -9.81
N ASP A 161 -22.04 -31.84 -8.62
CA ASP A 161 -20.95 -31.16 -7.97
C ASP A 161 -19.63 -31.65 -8.53
N LEU A 162 -18.77 -30.71 -8.94
CA LEU A 162 -17.43 -30.96 -9.43
C LEU A 162 -16.41 -30.54 -8.38
N GLU A 163 -15.33 -31.29 -8.29
CA GLU A 163 -14.16 -30.90 -7.51
C GLU A 163 -13.27 -29.99 -8.34
N VAL A 164 -13.01 -28.78 -7.83
CA VAL A 164 -12.29 -27.74 -8.56
C VAL A 164 -11.02 -27.34 -7.83
N TYR A 165 -9.92 -27.30 -8.56
CA TYR A 165 -8.68 -26.63 -8.14
C TYR A 165 -8.47 -25.39 -8.99
N ALA A 166 -8.14 -24.28 -8.37
CA ALA A 166 -7.87 -23.04 -9.06
C ALA A 166 -6.63 -22.38 -8.50
N TYR A 167 -5.86 -21.75 -9.39
CA TYR A 167 -4.75 -20.89 -9.00
C TYR A 167 -4.61 -19.72 -9.97
N GLY A 168 -3.93 -18.69 -9.50
CA GLY A 168 -3.75 -17.48 -10.27
C GLY A 168 -3.13 -16.35 -9.47
N LEU A 169 -3.42 -15.13 -9.90
CA LEU A 169 -2.91 -13.92 -9.35
C LEU A 169 -4.06 -12.95 -9.04
N PHE A 170 -3.90 -12.17 -8.00
CA PHE A 170 -4.73 -10.99 -7.78
C PHE A 170 -3.87 -9.76 -7.52
N SER A 171 -4.47 -8.60 -7.62
CA SER A 171 -3.83 -7.32 -7.34
C SER A 171 -4.69 -6.49 -6.42
N VAL A 172 -4.03 -5.67 -5.62
CA VAL A 172 -4.67 -4.77 -4.67
C VAL A 172 -4.12 -3.37 -4.78
N LYS A 173 -4.87 -2.40 -4.28
CA LYS A 173 -4.45 -1.01 -4.20
C LYS A 173 -4.77 -0.46 -2.81
N ILE A 174 -3.85 0.30 -2.24
CA ILE A 174 -4.10 1.03 -1.01
C ILE A 174 -4.85 2.32 -1.41
N VAL A 175 -6.12 2.42 -1.01
CA VAL A 175 -7.01 3.55 -1.33
C VAL A 175 -7.22 4.47 -0.14
N GLU A 176 -7.11 3.94 1.08
CA GLU A 176 -7.20 4.70 2.33
C GLU A 176 -5.92 4.48 3.14
N PRO A 177 -4.84 5.24 2.84
CA PRO A 177 -3.52 4.97 3.42
C PRO A 177 -3.48 5.11 4.94
N VAL A 178 -4.30 5.95 5.55
CA VAL A 178 -4.38 6.08 7.02
C VAL A 178 -4.99 4.83 7.64
N ALA A 179 -6.08 4.31 7.06
CA ALA A 179 -6.70 3.06 7.52
C ALA A 179 -5.72 1.88 7.36
N PHE A 180 -4.99 1.84 6.24
CA PHE A 180 -3.97 0.82 5.98
C PHE A 180 -2.87 0.83 7.05
N VAL A 181 -2.28 1.98 7.33
CA VAL A 181 -1.19 2.09 8.31
C VAL A 181 -1.67 1.75 9.72
N ARG A 182 -2.90 2.13 10.08
CA ARG A 182 -3.43 1.90 11.44
C ARG A 182 -3.92 0.49 11.68
N ASN A 183 -4.63 -0.07 10.72
CA ASN A 183 -5.42 -1.28 10.93
C ASN A 183 -4.77 -2.52 10.35
N PHE A 184 -3.88 -2.35 9.35
CA PHE A 184 -3.28 -3.47 8.63
C PHE A 184 -1.80 -3.67 8.96
N LEU A 185 -1.02 -2.59 9.04
CA LEU A 185 0.41 -2.73 9.30
C LEU A 185 0.69 -3.22 10.73
N PRO A 186 1.63 -4.15 10.89
CA PRO A 186 2.12 -4.51 12.22
C PRO A 186 2.74 -3.28 12.92
N VAL A 187 2.56 -3.23 14.23
CA VAL A 187 3.15 -2.17 15.08
C VAL A 187 4.68 -2.21 14.95
N ASN A 188 5.31 -1.06 14.80
CA ASN A 188 6.77 -0.89 14.71
C ASN A 188 7.42 -1.33 13.39
N VAL A 189 6.66 -1.52 12.32
CA VAL A 189 7.20 -1.88 11.00
C VAL A 189 7.46 -0.62 10.18
N GLY A 190 8.74 -0.37 9.86
CA GLY A 190 9.15 0.76 9.00
C GLY A 190 9.08 0.46 7.50
N SER A 191 8.95 -0.82 7.12
CA SER A 191 8.80 -1.29 5.75
C SER A 191 7.87 -2.49 5.71
N TYR A 192 7.08 -2.62 4.65
CA TYR A 192 6.15 -3.72 4.46
C TYR A 192 6.05 -4.11 2.99
N SER A 193 6.20 -5.40 2.72
CA SER A 193 6.11 -5.93 1.36
C SER A 193 5.14 -7.11 1.29
N PHE A 194 4.35 -7.15 0.23
CA PHE A 194 3.52 -8.29 -0.12
C PHE A 194 4.31 -9.47 -0.71
N ASN A 195 5.65 -9.47 -0.60
CA ASN A 195 6.50 -10.62 -0.89
C ASN A 195 6.58 -11.61 0.28
N ASP A 196 6.27 -11.17 1.49
CA ASP A 196 6.30 -12.00 2.68
C ASP A 196 5.04 -12.87 2.76
N LEU A 197 5.21 -14.17 2.58
CA LEU A 197 4.11 -15.15 2.58
C LEU A 197 3.40 -15.24 3.94
N GLU A 198 4.11 -15.01 5.03
CA GLU A 198 3.54 -15.05 6.38
C GLU A 198 2.60 -13.86 6.60
N SER A 199 3.05 -12.66 6.19
CA SER A 199 2.24 -11.44 6.22
C SER A 199 1.03 -11.49 5.30
N LEU A 200 1.11 -12.25 4.20
CA LEU A 200 0.01 -12.40 3.24
C LEU A 200 -0.97 -13.51 3.57
N SER A 201 -0.63 -14.40 4.49
CA SER A 201 -1.42 -15.62 4.71
C SER A 201 -2.89 -15.34 5.01
N GLN A 202 -3.17 -14.31 5.81
CA GLN A 202 -4.53 -13.88 6.13
C GLN A 202 -5.26 -13.32 4.92
N LEU A 203 -4.64 -12.42 4.16
CA LEU A 203 -5.25 -11.84 2.95
C LEU A 203 -5.54 -12.90 1.90
N VAL A 204 -4.61 -13.82 1.67
CA VAL A 204 -4.83 -14.92 0.72
C VAL A 204 -5.95 -15.84 1.18
N ALA A 205 -6.04 -16.14 2.48
CA ALA A 205 -7.11 -16.97 3.01
C ALA A 205 -8.49 -16.28 2.85
N GLU A 206 -8.60 -15.01 3.18
CA GLU A 206 -9.82 -14.21 3.00
C GLU A 206 -10.17 -14.09 1.51
N PHE A 207 -9.17 -13.84 0.65
CA PHE A 207 -9.38 -13.83 -0.80
C PHE A 207 -9.94 -15.15 -1.32
N LEU A 208 -9.34 -16.28 -0.92
CA LEU A 208 -9.80 -17.60 -1.34
C LEU A 208 -11.25 -17.88 -0.90
N HIS A 209 -11.62 -17.44 0.31
CA HIS A 209 -13.01 -17.57 0.77
C HIS A 209 -13.97 -16.79 -0.13
N SER A 210 -13.69 -15.50 -0.37
CA SER A 210 -14.49 -14.66 -1.27
C SER A 210 -14.50 -15.19 -2.70
N PHE A 211 -13.37 -15.75 -3.17
CA PHE A 211 -13.27 -16.38 -4.48
C PHE A 211 -14.20 -17.60 -4.61
N ILE A 212 -14.26 -18.45 -3.61
CA ILE A 212 -15.18 -19.61 -3.57
C ILE A 212 -16.64 -19.13 -3.63
N VAL A 213 -16.99 -18.14 -2.83
CA VAL A 213 -18.36 -17.57 -2.82
C VAL A 213 -18.69 -17.00 -4.20
N ALA A 214 -17.77 -16.24 -4.80
CA ALA A 214 -17.94 -15.68 -6.14
C ALA A 214 -18.09 -16.75 -7.22
N LEU A 215 -17.29 -17.81 -7.18
CA LEU A 215 -17.44 -18.94 -8.11
C LEU A 215 -18.82 -19.59 -8.00
N ASN A 216 -19.25 -19.89 -6.79
CA ASN A 216 -20.55 -20.53 -6.58
C ASN A 216 -21.72 -19.62 -6.94
N SER A 217 -21.60 -18.30 -6.79
CA SER A 217 -22.63 -17.36 -7.23
C SER A 217 -22.82 -17.37 -8.76
N LEU A 218 -21.75 -17.65 -9.50
CA LEU A 218 -21.76 -17.72 -10.97
C LEU A 218 -22.15 -19.12 -11.52
N SER A 219 -22.30 -20.11 -10.67
CA SER A 219 -22.61 -21.49 -11.06
C SER A 219 -23.95 -21.62 -11.76
N THR A 220 -24.89 -20.71 -11.49
CA THR A 220 -26.22 -20.69 -12.15
C THR A 220 -26.19 -20.16 -13.58
N GLU A 221 -25.13 -19.44 -13.96
CA GLU A 221 -25.01 -18.78 -15.27
C GLU A 221 -23.94 -19.43 -16.15
N TYR A 222 -22.85 -19.91 -15.57
CA TYR A 222 -21.67 -20.37 -16.30
C TYR A 222 -21.29 -21.80 -15.96
N ARG A 223 -20.85 -22.52 -16.97
CA ARG A 223 -20.15 -23.80 -16.79
C ARG A 223 -18.77 -23.53 -16.24
N ILE A 224 -18.24 -24.50 -15.53
CA ILE A 224 -16.90 -24.44 -14.96
C ILE A 224 -15.83 -24.08 -16.01
N SER A 225 -15.92 -24.64 -17.22
CA SER A 225 -14.97 -24.36 -18.30
C SER A 225 -14.99 -22.91 -18.82
N GLN A 226 -16.01 -22.14 -18.50
CA GLN A 226 -16.16 -20.75 -18.89
C GLN A 226 -15.64 -19.76 -17.84
N LEU A 227 -15.44 -20.21 -16.61
CA LEU A 227 -15.04 -19.36 -15.48
C LEU A 227 -13.74 -18.60 -15.70
N PRO A 228 -12.68 -19.14 -16.33
CA PRO A 228 -11.45 -18.37 -16.59
C PRO A 228 -11.71 -17.10 -17.40
N SER A 229 -12.67 -17.15 -18.33
CA SER A 229 -13.05 -15.98 -19.14
C SER A 229 -13.90 -14.95 -18.37
N GLN A 230 -14.39 -15.30 -17.19
CA GLN A 230 -15.24 -14.46 -16.35
C GLN A 230 -14.49 -13.82 -15.18
N ALA A 231 -13.16 -13.72 -15.24
CA ALA A 231 -12.32 -13.18 -14.16
C ALA A 231 -12.77 -11.79 -13.69
N GLY A 232 -13.23 -10.92 -14.61
CA GLY A 232 -13.78 -9.62 -14.27
C GLY A 232 -15.04 -9.70 -13.41
N LYS A 233 -15.98 -10.60 -13.77
CA LYS A 233 -17.20 -10.82 -12.98
C LYS A 233 -16.91 -11.42 -11.61
N ILE A 234 -15.93 -12.32 -11.55
CA ILE A 234 -15.48 -12.89 -10.27
C ILE A 234 -14.93 -11.78 -9.37
N ALA A 235 -14.08 -10.89 -9.91
CA ALA A 235 -13.56 -9.76 -9.17
C ALA A 235 -14.68 -8.82 -8.67
N ASP A 236 -15.69 -8.55 -9.50
CA ASP A 236 -16.83 -7.73 -9.12
C ASP A 236 -17.67 -8.39 -8.02
N GLN A 237 -17.90 -9.68 -8.08
CA GLN A 237 -18.61 -10.43 -7.04
C GLN A 237 -17.85 -10.40 -5.70
N ILE A 238 -16.51 -10.56 -5.74
CA ILE A 238 -15.66 -10.46 -4.55
C ILE A 238 -15.77 -9.05 -3.92
N ARG A 239 -15.75 -7.98 -4.73
CA ARG A 239 -15.87 -6.60 -4.22
C ARG A 239 -17.23 -6.32 -3.59
N LEU A 240 -18.28 -6.95 -4.09
CA LEU A 240 -19.64 -6.79 -3.59
C LEU A 240 -19.96 -7.66 -2.38
N GLU A 241 -19.09 -8.61 -2.06
CA GLU A 241 -19.26 -9.46 -0.89
C GLU A 241 -19.19 -8.65 0.40
N GLY A 242 -20.12 -8.87 1.32
CA GLY A 242 -20.19 -8.17 2.60
C GLY A 242 -19.24 -8.71 3.68
N GLU A 243 -18.36 -9.66 3.34
CA GLU A 243 -17.43 -10.32 4.24
C GLU A 243 -16.02 -10.38 3.61
N ASN A 244 -15.02 -10.80 4.36
CA ASN A 244 -13.66 -11.09 3.89
C ASN A 244 -13.09 -10.01 2.92
N ALA A 245 -12.69 -10.41 1.71
CA ALA A 245 -12.03 -9.52 0.75
C ALA A 245 -12.91 -8.33 0.31
N GLY A 246 -14.22 -8.48 0.28
CA GLY A 246 -15.14 -7.40 -0.02
C GLY A 246 -15.16 -6.27 1.03
N THR A 247 -14.73 -6.57 2.26
CA THR A 247 -14.67 -5.60 3.36
C THR A 247 -13.29 -4.94 3.54
N TRP A 248 -12.30 -5.30 2.74
CA TRP A 248 -10.92 -4.81 2.92
C TRP A 248 -10.79 -3.31 2.82
N ARG A 249 -11.62 -2.67 1.98
CA ARG A 249 -11.60 -1.21 1.86
C ARG A 249 -11.93 -0.52 3.18
N GLU A 250 -12.95 -0.99 3.86
CA GLU A 250 -13.43 -0.42 5.12
C GLU A 250 -12.54 -0.81 6.31
N ARG A 251 -12.10 -2.07 6.34
CA ARG A 251 -11.28 -2.59 7.44
C ARG A 251 -9.83 -2.13 7.37
N PHE A 252 -9.24 -2.16 6.19
CA PHE A 252 -7.81 -2.02 5.97
C PHE A 252 -7.41 -0.91 5.00
N GLY A 253 -8.37 -0.25 4.36
CA GLY A 253 -8.07 0.74 3.32
C GLY A 253 -7.46 0.14 2.05
N ILE A 254 -7.68 -1.15 1.79
CA ILE A 254 -7.19 -1.90 0.63
C ILE A 254 -8.36 -2.25 -0.27
N GLU A 255 -8.19 -2.11 -1.57
CA GLU A 255 -9.19 -2.50 -2.57
C GLU A 255 -8.63 -3.55 -3.52
N LEU A 256 -9.42 -4.58 -3.82
CA LEU A 256 -9.12 -5.56 -4.85
C LEU A 256 -9.25 -4.89 -6.24
N CYS A 257 -8.17 -4.88 -7.02
CA CYS A 257 -8.15 -4.28 -8.37
C CYS A 257 -8.46 -5.29 -9.46
N GLY A 258 -7.77 -6.42 -9.46
CA GLY A 258 -7.90 -7.42 -10.51
C GLY A 258 -7.72 -8.84 -10.00
N VAL A 259 -8.29 -9.77 -10.74
CA VAL A 259 -8.12 -11.21 -10.55
C VAL A 259 -7.76 -11.81 -11.90
N ALA A 260 -6.69 -12.57 -11.96
CA ALA A 260 -6.28 -13.33 -13.13
C ALA A 260 -6.26 -14.82 -12.75
N ILE A 261 -7.16 -15.57 -13.32
CA ILE A 261 -7.24 -17.03 -13.13
C ILE A 261 -6.34 -17.67 -14.19
N GLU A 262 -5.24 -18.27 -13.75
CA GLU A 262 -4.30 -18.91 -14.67
C GLU A 262 -4.78 -20.28 -15.10
N ASN A 263 -5.38 -21.03 -14.18
CA ASN A 263 -5.94 -22.36 -14.48
C ASN A 263 -7.08 -22.71 -13.53
N ILE A 264 -8.02 -23.50 -14.05
CA ILE A 264 -9.04 -24.23 -13.29
C ILE A 264 -9.00 -25.68 -13.74
N GLU A 265 -8.66 -26.57 -12.83
CA GLU A 265 -8.70 -28.00 -13.00
C GLU A 265 -9.91 -28.55 -12.26
N PHE A 266 -10.62 -29.51 -12.89
CA PHE A 266 -11.81 -30.10 -12.30
C PHE A 266 -11.87 -31.61 -12.62
N SER A 267 -12.46 -32.37 -11.71
CA SER A 267 -12.67 -33.81 -11.83
C SER A 267 -14.09 -34.21 -11.42
#